data_acb507a08f1bbb5040d44b1da92671bb
#
_entry.id   acb507a08f1bbb5040d44b1da92671bb
#
_cell.length_a   1.000
_cell.length_b   1.000
_cell.length_c   1.000
_cell.angle_alpha   90.00
_cell.angle_beta   90.00
_cell.angle_gamma   90.00
#
_symmetry.space_group_name_H-M   'P 1'
#
loop_
_entity.id
_entity.type
_entity.pdbx_description
1 polymer ?
#
loop_
_entity_poly.entity_id
_entity_poly.type
_entity_poly.pdbx_seq_one_letter_code
_entity_poly.pdbx_strand_id
1 'polypeptide(L)'
;MYVGDVWLESEQREAIVHLPNLDMGGKCVPGATLLLKPARDRKGNLVGKDAVSPKYGTPKCEFIAQLLRYDESNLGYEPAWVGAHPSLGEKIAEQLVGRNLLGPTFPKVKSFKREVRNVGGTDMRADFLIEHEDSSLPPRILEVKT
;
A
#
# COMPACT_ATOMS: atom_id res chain seq x y z
N MET A 1 -5.55 -1.21 16.26
CA MET A 1 -5.48 -0.18 15.18
C MET A 1 -4.52 0.88 15.69
N TYR A 2 -3.47 1.16 14.94
CA TYR A 2 -2.49 2.19 15.30
C TYR A 2 -2.93 3.52 14.71
N VAL A 3 -2.84 4.58 15.50
CA VAL A 3 -3.19 5.94 15.11
C VAL A 3 -2.08 6.89 15.53
N GLY A 4 -1.97 8.00 14.83
CA GLY A 4 -1.03 9.06 15.14
C GLY A 4 -1.65 10.42 14.86
N ASP A 5 -1.21 11.41 15.60
CA ASP A 5 -1.52 12.80 15.33
C ASP A 5 -0.50 13.35 14.33
N VAL A 6 -0.97 14.06 13.32
CA VAL A 6 -0.14 14.62 12.26
C VAL A 6 -0.51 16.07 12.02
N TRP A 7 0.47 16.85 11.58
CA TRP A 7 0.25 18.20 11.07
C TRP A 7 0.03 18.13 9.55
N LEU A 8 -1.12 18.61 9.10
CA LEU A 8 -1.44 18.72 7.66
C LEU A 8 -0.91 20.05 7.13
N GLU A 9 0.18 20.01 6.38
CA GLU A 9 0.79 21.23 5.82
C GLU A 9 -0.15 21.98 4.87
N SER A 10 -0.93 21.25 4.07
CA SER A 10 -1.86 21.85 3.12
C SER A 10 -3.05 22.59 3.76
N GLU A 11 -3.43 22.21 4.98
CA GLU A 11 -4.59 22.75 5.68
C GLU A 11 -4.23 23.51 6.95
N GLN A 12 -2.92 23.51 7.32
CA GLN A 12 -2.38 24.18 8.51
C GLN A 12 -3.15 23.80 9.80
N ARG A 13 -3.38 22.48 9.97
CA ARG A 13 -4.09 21.94 11.14
C ARG A 13 -3.61 20.55 11.53
N GLU A 14 -3.97 20.12 12.70
CA GLU A 14 -3.84 18.74 13.15
C GLU A 14 -4.91 17.82 12.56
N ALA A 15 -4.56 16.57 12.38
CA ALA A 15 -5.47 15.50 11.98
C ALA A 15 -5.06 14.14 12.56
N ILE A 16 -6.03 13.23 12.67
CA ILE A 16 -5.80 11.87 13.13
C ILE A 16 -5.62 10.96 11.92
N VAL A 17 -4.52 10.21 11.91
CA VAL A 17 -4.14 9.30 10.83
C VAL A 17 -4.13 7.85 11.32
N HIS A 18 -4.72 6.96 10.54
CA HIS A 18 -4.49 5.53 10.70
C HIS A 18 -3.13 5.14 10.12
N LEU A 19 -2.33 4.47 10.93
CA LEU A 19 -1.02 3.92 10.56
C LEU A 19 -1.17 2.40 10.37
N PRO A 20 -1.36 1.87 9.15
CA PRO A 20 -1.63 0.44 8.93
C PRO A 20 -0.46 -0.46 9.29
N ASN A 21 0.76 0.06 9.19
CA ASN A 21 1.98 -0.61 9.59
C ASN A 21 2.80 0.33 10.49
N LEU A 22 2.90 0.00 11.77
CA LEU A 22 3.65 0.81 12.73
C LEU A 22 5.15 0.47 12.72
N ASP A 23 5.47 -0.79 12.47
CA ASP A 23 6.85 -1.26 12.46
C ASP A 23 7.46 -1.18 11.05
N MET A 24 7.75 0.03 10.62
CA MET A 24 8.49 0.29 9.37
C MET A 24 10.00 0.29 9.62
N GLY A 25 10.49 -0.71 10.37
CA GLY A 25 11.91 -0.78 10.75
C GLY A 25 12.36 0.37 11.65
N GLY A 26 11.48 0.80 12.57
CA GLY A 26 11.76 1.93 13.47
C GLY A 26 11.76 3.31 12.81
N LYS A 27 11.26 3.41 11.57
CA LYS A 27 11.28 4.67 10.79
C LYS A 27 10.07 5.58 11.06
N CYS A 28 9.00 5.03 11.63
CA CYS A 28 7.80 5.79 11.97
C CYS A 28 7.98 6.48 13.34
N VAL A 29 8.70 7.57 13.33
CA VAL A 29 9.04 8.36 14.53
C VAL A 29 8.36 9.74 14.50
N PRO A 30 8.24 10.44 15.64
CA PRO A 30 7.77 11.82 15.64
C PRO A 30 8.59 12.71 14.69
N GLY A 31 7.89 13.52 13.89
CA GLY A 31 8.50 14.37 12.86
C GLY A 31 8.70 13.69 11.50
N ALA A 32 8.39 12.40 11.37
CA ALA A 32 8.46 11.72 10.07
C ALA A 32 7.42 12.29 9.08
N THR A 33 7.82 12.47 7.83
CA THR A 33 6.93 12.94 6.75
C THR A 33 6.14 11.78 6.18
N LEU A 34 4.81 11.94 6.10
CA LEU A 34 3.89 10.94 5.58
C LEU A 34 3.16 11.44 4.35
N LEU A 35 2.98 10.56 3.36
CA LEU A 35 2.00 10.74 2.31
C LEU A 35 0.68 10.10 2.75
N LEU A 36 -0.38 10.90 2.78
CA LEU A 36 -1.67 10.51 3.31
C LEU A 36 -2.71 10.38 2.21
N LYS A 37 -3.65 9.46 2.40
CA LYS A 37 -4.86 9.35 1.59
C LYS A 37 -6.06 9.62 2.49
N PRO A 38 -7.06 10.44 2.06
CA PRO A 38 -8.30 10.63 2.81
C PRO A 38 -9.00 9.30 3.08
N ALA A 39 -9.43 9.10 4.32
CA ALA A 39 -10.20 7.93 4.70
C ALA A 39 -11.63 8.03 4.19
N ARG A 40 -12.24 6.88 3.89
CA ARG A 40 -13.62 6.79 3.47
C ARG A 40 -14.39 5.82 4.37
N ASP A 41 -15.66 6.12 4.60
CA ASP A 41 -16.56 5.23 5.30
C ASP A 41 -17.00 4.04 4.41
N ARG A 42 -17.81 3.14 4.95
CA ARG A 42 -18.33 1.98 4.20
C ARG A 42 -19.22 2.34 3.02
N LYS A 43 -19.74 3.57 2.98
CA LYS A 43 -20.57 4.10 1.88
C LYS A 43 -19.74 4.86 0.85
N GLY A 44 -18.42 4.99 1.08
CA GLY A 44 -17.49 5.69 0.20
C GLY A 44 -17.35 7.19 0.48
N ASN A 45 -18.05 7.74 1.47
CA ASN A 45 -17.96 9.15 1.84
C ASN A 45 -16.65 9.43 2.57
N LEU A 46 -16.11 10.64 2.42
CA LEU A 46 -14.96 11.09 3.18
C LEU A 46 -15.26 11.13 4.67
N VAL A 47 -14.32 10.70 5.49
CA VAL A 47 -14.38 10.86 6.94
C VAL A 47 -13.99 12.29 7.28
N GLY A 48 -14.90 13.06 7.86
CA GLY A 48 -14.63 14.45 8.29
C GLY A 48 -13.85 14.51 9.60
N LYS A 49 -13.28 15.67 9.88
CA LYS A 49 -12.44 15.92 11.08
C LYS A 49 -13.16 15.69 12.41
N ASP A 50 -14.47 15.93 12.46
CA ASP A 50 -15.27 15.76 13.67
C ASP A 50 -16.02 14.42 13.71
N ALA A 51 -15.67 13.50 12.81
CA ALA A 51 -16.32 12.20 12.74
C ALA A 51 -15.94 11.32 13.93
N VAL A 52 -16.95 10.78 14.62
CA VAL A 52 -16.75 9.85 15.73
C VAL A 52 -17.29 8.46 15.39
N SER A 53 -16.76 7.48 16.07
CA SER A 53 -17.25 6.10 15.98
C SER A 53 -18.57 5.98 16.72
N PRO A 54 -19.68 5.59 16.08
CA PRO A 54 -20.97 5.42 16.77
C PRO A 54 -20.92 4.37 17.87
N LYS A 55 -20.01 3.39 17.74
CA LYS A 55 -19.90 2.28 18.71
C LYS A 55 -19.07 2.65 19.94
N TYR A 56 -18.03 3.46 19.75
CA TYR A 56 -17.01 3.70 20.78
C TYR A 56 -16.92 5.16 21.24
N GLY A 57 -17.59 6.08 20.54
CA GLY A 57 -17.51 7.52 20.84
C GLY A 57 -16.11 8.13 20.59
N THR A 58 -15.19 7.37 19.99
CA THR A 58 -13.83 7.84 19.74
C THR A 58 -13.74 8.52 18.37
N PRO A 59 -12.84 9.52 18.21
CA PRO A 59 -12.59 10.14 16.91
C PRO A 59 -12.19 9.08 15.85
N LYS A 60 -12.64 9.28 14.63
CA LYS A 60 -12.21 8.46 13.48
C LYS A 60 -11.00 9.09 12.81
N CYS A 61 -10.13 8.24 12.26
CA CYS A 61 -9.02 8.72 11.45
C CYS A 61 -9.56 9.37 10.17
N GLU A 62 -9.16 10.62 9.92
CA GLU A 62 -9.48 11.35 8.69
C GLU A 62 -8.68 10.85 7.50
N PHE A 63 -7.49 10.32 7.77
CA PHE A 63 -6.54 9.88 6.75
C PHE A 63 -5.96 8.51 7.06
N ILE A 64 -5.37 7.90 6.03
CA ILE A 64 -4.65 6.63 6.10
C ILE A 64 -3.26 6.86 5.50
N ALA A 65 -2.21 6.54 6.25
CA ALA A 65 -0.85 6.61 5.75
C ALA A 65 -0.63 5.63 4.59
N GLN A 66 -0.05 6.12 3.52
CA GLN A 66 0.29 5.34 2.33
C GLN A 66 1.79 5.11 2.24
N LEU A 67 2.57 6.18 2.36
CA LEU A 67 4.02 6.16 2.29
C LEU A 67 4.60 6.97 3.46
N LEU A 68 5.81 6.61 3.87
CA LEU A 68 6.65 7.36 4.78
C LEU A 68 7.89 7.80 4.01
N ARG A 69 8.28 9.06 4.11
CA ARG A 69 9.55 9.55 3.59
C ARG A 69 10.66 9.22 4.57
N TYR A 70 11.61 8.46 4.09
CA TYR A 70 12.82 8.09 4.81
C TYR A 70 14.00 8.88 4.24
N ASP A 71 14.70 9.60 5.10
CA ASP A 71 15.80 10.48 4.73
C ASP A 71 17.03 10.16 5.57
N GLU A 72 18.02 9.58 4.93
CA GLU A 72 19.37 9.34 5.46
C GLU A 72 20.43 10.07 4.62
N SER A 73 20.10 11.25 4.11
CA SER A 73 21.02 12.06 3.31
C SER A 73 22.32 12.40 4.08
N ASN A 74 22.27 12.47 5.40
CA ASN A 74 23.43 12.57 6.26
C ASN A 74 24.41 11.37 6.15
N LEU A 75 23.94 10.22 5.68
CA LEU A 75 24.75 9.02 5.41
C LEU A 75 25.07 8.87 3.90
N GLY A 76 24.72 9.84 3.08
CA GLY A 76 24.97 9.84 1.63
C GLY A 76 23.92 9.08 0.80
N TYR A 77 22.78 8.73 1.37
CA TYR A 77 21.69 8.10 0.64
C TYR A 77 20.66 9.13 0.17
N GLU A 78 20.12 8.93 -1.03
CA GLU A 78 19.00 9.74 -1.50
C GLU A 78 17.73 9.43 -0.69
N PRO A 79 16.92 10.46 -0.35
CA PRO A 79 15.66 10.25 0.33
C PRO A 79 14.73 9.32 -0.46
N ALA A 80 14.10 8.38 0.23
CA ALA A 80 13.23 7.39 -0.39
C ALA A 80 11.83 7.38 0.25
N TRP A 81 10.82 6.97 -0.52
CA TRP A 81 9.49 6.70 -0.02
C TRP A 81 9.33 5.21 0.28
N VAL A 82 8.93 4.89 1.50
CA VAL A 82 8.71 3.53 2.00
C VAL A 82 7.22 3.27 2.14
N GLY A 83 6.76 2.11 1.72
CA GLY A 83 5.35 1.72 1.83
C GLY A 83 4.89 1.61 3.28
N ALA A 84 3.91 2.41 3.65
CA ALA A 84 3.30 2.39 4.99
C ALA A 84 1.98 1.60 5.04
N HIS A 85 1.45 1.19 3.89
CA HIS A 85 0.20 0.44 3.80
C HIS A 85 0.45 -0.95 3.20
N PRO A 86 0.16 -2.06 3.91
CA PRO A 86 0.49 -3.41 3.46
C PRO A 86 -0.05 -3.77 2.06
N SER A 87 -1.28 -3.31 1.73
CA SER A 87 -1.88 -3.59 0.42
C SER A 87 -1.40 -2.68 -0.72
N LEU A 88 -0.48 -1.74 -0.45
CA LEU A 88 -0.02 -0.82 -1.50
C LEU A 88 0.86 -1.54 -2.52
N GLY A 89 1.73 -2.43 -2.06
CA GLY A 89 2.59 -3.24 -2.93
C GLY A 89 1.79 -4.05 -3.94
N GLU A 90 0.74 -4.75 -3.47
CA GLU A 90 -0.15 -5.52 -4.35
C GLU A 90 -0.87 -4.65 -5.38
N LYS A 91 -1.36 -3.47 -4.99
CA LYS A 91 -2.02 -2.53 -5.91
C LYS A 91 -1.07 -1.99 -6.97
N ILE A 92 0.17 -1.69 -6.59
CA ILE A 92 1.22 -1.29 -7.54
C ILE A 92 1.52 -2.45 -8.49
N ALA A 93 1.74 -3.65 -7.97
CA ALA A 93 2.00 -4.83 -8.77
C ALA A 93 0.87 -5.11 -9.77
N GLU A 94 -0.40 -5.00 -9.35
CA GLU A 94 -1.56 -5.13 -10.24
C GLU A 94 -1.53 -4.14 -11.41
N GLN A 95 -1.19 -2.88 -11.14
CA GLN A 95 -1.06 -1.87 -12.19
C GLN A 95 0.11 -2.17 -13.15
N LEU A 96 1.25 -2.61 -12.62
CA LEU A 96 2.41 -2.96 -13.42
C LEU A 96 2.13 -4.17 -14.31
N VAL A 97 1.53 -5.22 -13.76
CA VAL A 97 1.10 -6.42 -14.50
C VAL A 97 0.09 -6.05 -15.58
N GLY A 98 -1.00 -5.37 -15.22
CA GLY A 98 -2.09 -5.04 -16.12
C GLY A 98 -1.71 -4.09 -17.26
N ARG A 99 -0.65 -3.31 -17.08
CA ARG A 99 -0.12 -2.37 -18.09
C ARG A 99 1.13 -2.87 -18.80
N ASN A 100 1.55 -4.11 -18.57
CA ASN A 100 2.80 -4.66 -19.10
C ASN A 100 4.05 -3.82 -18.78
N LEU A 101 4.14 -3.31 -17.55
CA LEU A 101 5.22 -2.44 -17.06
C LEU A 101 6.24 -3.14 -16.17
N LEU A 102 6.28 -4.47 -16.14
CA LEU A 102 7.25 -5.25 -15.33
C LEU A 102 8.67 -5.24 -15.91
N GLY A 103 8.90 -4.50 -16.96
CA GLY A 103 10.19 -4.33 -17.60
C GLY A 103 10.30 -5.02 -18.96
N PRO A 104 11.33 -4.67 -19.75
CA PRO A 104 11.45 -5.12 -21.15
C PRO A 104 11.75 -6.61 -21.29
N THR A 105 12.31 -7.23 -20.24
CA THR A 105 12.66 -8.67 -20.22
C THR A 105 11.53 -9.56 -19.72
N PHE A 106 10.45 -8.94 -19.18
CA PHE A 106 9.28 -9.70 -18.74
C PHE A 106 8.35 -9.95 -19.92
N PRO A 107 7.95 -11.21 -20.19
CA PRO A 107 7.07 -11.52 -21.30
C PRO A 107 5.74 -10.81 -21.18
N LYS A 108 5.17 -10.39 -22.33
CA LYS A 108 3.88 -9.70 -22.35
C LYS A 108 2.78 -10.52 -21.68
N VAL A 109 2.02 -9.86 -20.83
CA VAL A 109 0.92 -10.44 -20.08
C VAL A 109 -0.32 -10.49 -20.96
N LYS A 110 -0.89 -11.67 -21.11
CA LYS A 110 -2.19 -11.89 -21.75
C LYS A 110 -3.33 -11.70 -20.75
N SER A 111 -3.18 -12.34 -19.58
CA SER A 111 -4.16 -12.29 -18.51
C SER A 111 -3.48 -12.57 -17.16
N PHE A 112 -4.14 -12.18 -16.07
CA PHE A 112 -3.70 -12.57 -14.73
C PHE A 112 -4.88 -12.78 -13.79
N LYS A 113 -4.67 -13.60 -12.77
CA LYS A 113 -5.60 -13.83 -11.65
C LYS A 113 -4.91 -13.45 -10.36
N ARG A 114 -5.67 -12.88 -9.41
CA ARG A 114 -5.19 -12.51 -8.08
C ARG A 114 -5.60 -13.55 -7.05
N GLU A 115 -4.85 -13.61 -5.95
CA GLU A 115 -5.22 -14.41 -4.77
C GLU A 115 -5.52 -15.88 -5.13
N VAL A 116 -4.71 -16.47 -6.02
CA VAL A 116 -4.94 -17.84 -6.51
C VAL A 116 -4.53 -18.85 -5.45
N ARG A 117 -5.45 -19.75 -5.13
CA ARG A 117 -5.20 -20.88 -4.22
C ARG A 117 -4.97 -22.16 -5.01
N ASN A 118 -4.30 -23.12 -4.37
CA ASN A 118 -4.03 -24.46 -4.92
C ASN A 118 -3.30 -24.39 -6.28
N VAL A 119 -2.29 -23.52 -6.37
CA VAL A 119 -1.51 -23.35 -7.60
C VAL A 119 -0.78 -24.64 -7.92
N GLY A 120 -0.96 -25.14 -9.16
CA GLY A 120 -0.31 -26.37 -9.61
C GLY A 120 -0.75 -27.64 -8.85
N GLY A 121 -1.93 -27.63 -8.21
CA GLY A 121 -2.42 -28.78 -7.41
C GLY A 121 -1.79 -28.90 -6.03
N THR A 122 -1.10 -27.86 -5.55
CA THR A 122 -0.51 -27.77 -4.22
C THR A 122 -1.34 -26.85 -3.30
N ASP A 123 -1.09 -26.84 -2.00
CA ASP A 123 -1.72 -25.88 -1.06
C ASP A 123 -1.15 -24.45 -1.17
N MET A 124 -0.35 -24.18 -2.19
CA MET A 124 0.29 -22.89 -2.39
C MET A 124 -0.75 -21.83 -2.77
N ARG A 125 -0.63 -20.66 -2.13
CA ARG A 125 -1.33 -19.42 -2.50
C ARG A 125 -0.34 -18.49 -3.20
N ALA A 126 -0.80 -17.82 -4.25
CA ALA A 126 0.00 -16.83 -4.97
C ALA A 126 -0.77 -15.51 -5.06
N ASP A 127 -0.07 -14.39 -4.93
CA ASP A 127 -0.68 -13.06 -5.09
C ASP A 127 -1.16 -12.87 -6.51
N PHE A 128 -0.36 -13.31 -7.51
CA PHE A 128 -0.73 -13.28 -8.91
C PHE A 128 -0.30 -14.57 -9.63
N LEU A 129 -1.18 -15.07 -10.49
CA LEU A 129 -0.86 -16.07 -11.50
C LEU A 129 -1.03 -15.40 -12.88
N ILE A 130 0.06 -15.35 -13.65
CA ILE A 130 0.17 -14.57 -14.88
C ILE A 130 0.28 -15.52 -16.07
N GLU A 131 -0.57 -15.35 -17.07
CA GLU A 131 -0.50 -15.99 -18.38
C GLU A 131 0.11 -15.02 -19.39
N HIS A 132 0.91 -15.54 -20.32
CA HIS A 132 1.62 -14.75 -21.32
C HIS A 132 0.94 -14.80 -22.67
N GLU A 133 1.14 -13.77 -23.51
CA GLU A 133 0.68 -13.76 -24.91
C GLU A 133 1.31 -14.91 -25.69
N ASP A 134 2.60 -15.21 -25.42
CA ASP A 134 3.27 -16.38 -25.95
C ASP A 134 2.81 -17.63 -25.20
N SER A 135 1.97 -18.41 -25.84
CA SER A 135 1.42 -19.66 -25.29
C SER A 135 2.45 -20.78 -25.09
N SER A 136 3.65 -20.65 -25.62
CA SER A 136 4.75 -21.61 -25.37
C SER A 136 5.36 -21.43 -23.97
N LEU A 137 5.14 -20.27 -23.33
CA LEU A 137 5.63 -19.98 -21.99
C LEU A 137 4.67 -20.50 -20.93
N PRO A 138 5.18 -21.15 -19.88
CA PRO A 138 4.35 -21.57 -18.75
C PRO A 138 3.81 -20.34 -17.99
N PRO A 139 2.65 -20.46 -17.31
CA PRO A 139 2.19 -19.44 -16.40
C PRO A 139 3.24 -19.12 -15.32
N ARG A 140 3.32 -17.86 -14.93
CA ARG A 140 4.24 -17.39 -13.88
C ARG A 140 3.49 -16.98 -12.62
N ILE A 141 4.13 -17.23 -11.49
CA ILE A 141 3.69 -16.76 -10.18
C ILE A 141 4.46 -15.51 -9.84
N LEU A 142 3.75 -14.49 -9.39
CA LEU A 142 4.33 -13.28 -8.79
C LEU A 142 3.85 -13.17 -7.35
N GLU A 143 4.81 -13.09 -6.44
CA GLU A 143 4.60 -12.85 -5.02
C GLU A 143 5.11 -11.45 -4.67
N VAL A 144 4.29 -10.66 -3.97
CA VAL A 144 4.63 -9.29 -3.56
C VAL A 144 5.07 -9.29 -2.11
N LYS A 145 6.29 -8.83 -1.85
CA LYS A 145 6.82 -8.64 -0.48
C LYS A 145 6.92 -7.14 -0.17
N THR A 146 6.48 -6.76 1.01
CA THR A 146 6.52 -5.38 1.54
C THR A 146 7.18 -5.36 2.91
#